data_a7732f6f8a777080a4e922535f0af4e1
#
_entry.id   a7732f6f8a777080a4e922535f0af4e1
#
_cell.length_a   1.000
_cell.length_b   1.000
_cell.length_c   1.000
_cell.angle_alpha   90.00
_cell.angle_beta   90.00
_cell.angle_gamma   90.00
#
_symmetry.space_group_name_H-M   'P 1'
#
loop_
_entity.id
_entity.type
_entity.pdbx_description
1 polymer ?
#
loop_
_entity_poly.entity_id
_entity_poly.type
_entity_poly.pdbx_seq_one_letter_code
_entity_poly.pdbx_strand_id
1 'polypeptide(L)'
;MSDADALLWVQRVEKRFGGLSALSDVTLQVRAGEIFGLIGPNGAGKTTLFNVVTGIYAPDAGAVSFGGVTVSGLKPHAIAHQGIARTFQNIRLFANMTALENVMVGRHVRTRAGVVGAVLRGAHTRAEEAAIERRAREFLQYCGVAARANDLARTLSYGDQRRLEIARALATEPRLLALDEPAAGMNATERAALTQLLERIRDDGATLFLIEHDVKLVMGLCDRIAVLDYGRKIAEGRPADVQRDPAVIEAYLGGSLA
;
A
#
# COMPACT_ATOMS: atom_id res chain seq x y z
N MET A 1 -8.78 11.16 -22.75
CA MET A 1 -8.85 10.03 -21.80
C MET A 1 -9.87 10.44 -20.76
N SER A 2 -10.92 9.67 -20.58
CA SER A 2 -12.02 10.03 -19.66
C SER A 2 -11.61 9.83 -18.22
N ASP A 3 -11.99 10.76 -17.34
CA ASP A 3 -11.80 10.68 -15.87
C ASP A 3 -12.50 9.46 -15.23
N ALA A 4 -13.23 8.68 -16.02
CA ALA A 4 -14.07 7.56 -15.56
C ALA A 4 -13.30 6.29 -15.16
N ASP A 5 -12.03 6.14 -15.56
CA ASP A 5 -11.26 4.90 -15.35
C ASP A 5 -10.29 4.93 -14.13
N ALA A 6 -10.16 6.09 -13.47
CA ALA A 6 -9.27 6.24 -12.34
C ALA A 6 -9.90 5.68 -11.04
N LEU A 7 -9.28 4.66 -10.45
CA LEU A 7 -9.65 4.17 -9.12
C LEU A 7 -9.20 5.16 -8.03
N LEU A 8 -7.95 5.64 -8.12
CA LEU A 8 -7.40 6.68 -7.25
C LEU A 8 -7.05 7.89 -8.10
N TRP A 9 -7.47 9.07 -7.70
CA TRP A 9 -7.16 10.33 -8.36
C TRP A 9 -6.65 11.35 -7.35
N VAL A 10 -5.41 11.75 -7.53
CA VAL A 10 -4.74 12.83 -6.81
C VAL A 10 -4.79 14.07 -7.70
N GLN A 11 -5.38 15.17 -7.22
CA GLN A 11 -5.66 16.37 -7.99
C GLN A 11 -4.99 17.58 -7.37
N ARG A 12 -3.91 18.07 -7.97
CA ARG A 12 -3.18 19.27 -7.58
C ARG A 12 -2.91 19.35 -6.07
N VAL A 13 -2.46 18.22 -5.51
CA VAL A 13 -2.22 18.12 -4.08
C VAL A 13 -0.98 18.90 -3.67
N GLU A 14 -1.15 19.75 -2.66
CA GLU A 14 -0.08 20.44 -1.97
C GLU A 14 0.01 20.01 -0.52
N LYS A 15 1.25 19.95 0.01
CA LYS A 15 1.50 19.72 1.44
C LYS A 15 2.73 20.50 1.89
N ARG A 16 2.57 21.24 2.98
CA ARG A 16 3.62 22.04 3.61
C ARG A 16 3.84 21.62 5.06
N PHE A 17 5.07 21.71 5.50
CA PHE A 17 5.45 21.54 6.90
C PHE A 17 6.25 22.76 7.32
N GLY A 18 5.61 23.70 8.03
CA GLY A 18 6.20 25.00 8.29
C GLY A 18 6.54 25.75 6.98
N GLY A 19 7.82 26.12 6.81
CA GLY A 19 8.30 26.78 5.59
C GLY A 19 8.64 25.83 4.44
N LEU A 20 8.66 24.52 4.66
CA LEU A 20 9.02 23.52 3.66
C LEU A 20 7.79 23.07 2.86
N SER A 21 7.82 23.23 1.52
CA SER A 21 6.82 22.64 0.63
C SER A 21 7.26 21.21 0.28
N ALA A 22 6.58 20.22 0.85
CA ALA A 22 6.87 18.80 0.64
C ALA A 22 6.16 18.22 -0.60
N LEU A 23 5.01 18.81 -0.99
CA LEU A 23 4.30 18.52 -2.23
C LEU A 23 3.80 19.83 -2.84
N SER A 24 3.96 19.97 -4.15
CA SER A 24 3.60 21.16 -4.92
C SER A 24 2.89 20.75 -6.21
N ASP A 25 1.57 20.96 -6.27
CA ASP A 25 0.72 20.71 -7.44
C ASP A 25 0.82 19.29 -8.01
N VAL A 26 0.83 18.28 -7.12
CA VAL A 26 0.95 16.88 -7.55
C VAL A 26 -0.38 16.38 -8.09
N THR A 27 -0.38 15.94 -9.35
CA THR A 27 -1.54 15.33 -10.00
C THR A 27 -1.14 13.99 -10.59
N LEU A 28 -1.83 12.89 -10.18
CA LEU A 28 -1.66 11.55 -10.75
C LEU A 28 -2.94 10.73 -10.64
N GLN A 29 -3.03 9.69 -11.46
CA GLN A 29 -4.16 8.77 -11.50
C GLN A 29 -3.66 7.33 -11.45
N VAL A 30 -4.28 6.50 -10.60
CA VAL A 30 -4.08 5.04 -10.57
C VAL A 30 -5.34 4.38 -11.10
N ARG A 31 -5.19 3.53 -12.11
CA ARG A 31 -6.31 2.81 -12.73
C ARG A 31 -6.63 1.54 -11.94
N ALA A 32 -7.88 1.07 -12.06
CA ALA A 32 -8.24 -0.22 -11.48
C ALA A 32 -7.45 -1.36 -12.14
N GLY A 33 -6.94 -2.29 -11.32
CA GLY A 33 -6.24 -3.48 -11.78
C GLY A 33 -4.80 -3.27 -12.28
N GLU A 34 -4.21 -2.07 -12.09
CA GLU A 34 -2.79 -1.85 -12.43
C GLU A 34 -1.88 -1.92 -11.20
N ILE A 35 -0.60 -2.19 -11.43
CA ILE A 35 0.48 -1.93 -10.47
C ILE A 35 1.10 -0.58 -10.83
N PHE A 36 0.83 0.42 -9.99
CA PHE A 36 1.34 1.77 -10.18
C PHE A 36 2.49 2.05 -9.23
N GLY A 37 3.67 2.42 -9.77
CA GLY A 37 4.86 2.74 -9.02
C GLY A 37 5.02 4.25 -8.79
N LEU A 38 5.48 4.65 -7.60
CA LEU A 38 5.91 5.99 -7.28
C LEU A 38 7.39 5.95 -6.90
N ILE A 39 8.24 6.55 -7.73
CA ILE A 39 9.67 6.60 -7.53
C ILE A 39 10.18 8.04 -7.42
N GLY A 40 11.45 8.22 -7.12
CA GLY A 40 12.13 9.51 -7.04
C GLY A 40 13.26 9.50 -6.02
N PRO A 41 14.13 10.50 -6.01
CA PRO A 41 15.21 10.65 -5.03
C PRO A 41 14.72 10.69 -3.57
N ASN A 42 15.64 10.58 -2.63
CA ASN A 42 15.33 10.80 -1.21
C ASN A 42 14.89 12.25 -1.00
N GLY A 43 13.84 12.44 -0.20
CA GLY A 43 13.25 13.77 0.00
C GLY A 43 12.32 14.26 -1.11
N ALA A 44 12.11 13.50 -2.19
CA ALA A 44 11.23 13.89 -3.31
C ALA A 44 9.74 14.05 -2.96
N GLY A 45 9.31 13.67 -1.73
CA GLY A 45 7.92 13.79 -1.30
C GLY A 45 7.08 12.51 -1.39
N LYS A 46 7.66 11.37 -1.81
CA LYS A 46 6.94 10.10 -1.99
C LYS A 46 6.14 9.67 -0.77
N THR A 47 6.80 9.55 0.39
CA THR A 47 6.16 9.16 1.66
C THR A 47 5.11 10.19 2.08
N THR A 48 5.33 11.49 1.81
CA THR A 48 4.35 12.54 2.10
C THR A 48 3.09 12.34 1.27
N LEU A 49 3.22 12.07 -0.04
CA LEU A 49 2.07 11.80 -0.91
C LEU A 49 1.32 10.55 -0.45
N PHE A 50 2.04 9.50 -0.10
CA PHE A 50 1.47 8.26 0.41
C PHE A 50 0.69 8.47 1.72
N ASN A 51 1.23 9.31 2.61
CA ASN A 51 0.57 9.71 3.85
C ASN A 51 -0.69 10.55 3.59
N VAL A 52 -0.70 11.38 2.55
CA VAL A 52 -1.90 12.13 2.14
C VAL A 52 -2.96 11.18 1.58
N VAL A 53 -2.61 10.28 0.67
CA VAL A 53 -3.53 9.29 0.08
C VAL A 53 -4.15 8.39 1.14
N THR A 54 -3.39 8.03 2.18
CA THR A 54 -3.84 7.11 3.24
C THR A 54 -4.38 7.82 4.49
N GLY A 55 -4.57 9.15 4.44
CA GLY A 55 -5.23 9.94 5.47
C GLY A 55 -4.43 10.19 6.75
N ILE A 56 -3.11 9.95 6.71
CA ILE A 56 -2.21 10.31 7.83
C ILE A 56 -2.01 11.83 7.85
N TYR A 57 -1.94 12.45 6.65
CA TYR A 57 -1.91 13.89 6.50
C TYR A 57 -3.09 14.37 5.67
N ALA A 58 -3.74 15.46 6.09
CA ALA A 58 -4.62 16.20 5.22
C ALA A 58 -3.78 17.03 4.23
N PRO A 59 -4.16 17.11 2.94
CA PRO A 59 -3.55 18.05 2.01
C PRO A 59 -3.86 19.49 2.42
N ASP A 60 -2.97 20.43 2.12
CA ASP A 60 -3.21 21.87 2.36
C ASP A 60 -3.96 22.50 1.18
N ALA A 61 -3.82 21.92 -0.02
CA ALA A 61 -4.62 22.27 -1.21
C ALA A 61 -4.78 21.02 -2.09
N GLY A 62 -5.73 21.09 -3.04
CA GLY A 62 -6.06 19.96 -3.91
C GLY A 62 -6.94 18.92 -3.23
N ALA A 63 -7.13 17.80 -3.89
CA ALA A 63 -8.00 16.73 -3.40
C ALA A 63 -7.49 15.35 -3.79
N VAL A 64 -7.90 14.33 -3.01
CA VAL A 64 -7.74 12.91 -3.34
C VAL A 64 -9.11 12.28 -3.41
N SER A 65 -9.41 11.60 -4.52
CA SER A 65 -10.64 10.85 -4.71
C SER A 65 -10.34 9.37 -4.93
N PHE A 66 -11.19 8.50 -4.41
CA PHE A 66 -11.08 7.05 -4.55
C PHE A 66 -12.44 6.47 -4.94
N GLY A 67 -12.49 5.77 -6.08
CA GLY A 67 -13.74 5.23 -6.63
C GLY A 67 -14.82 6.29 -6.83
N GLY A 68 -14.43 7.52 -7.20
CA GLY A 68 -15.32 8.66 -7.41
C GLY A 68 -15.71 9.41 -6.12
N VAL A 69 -15.26 8.96 -4.94
CA VAL A 69 -15.56 9.61 -3.65
C VAL A 69 -14.34 10.36 -3.16
N THR A 70 -14.50 11.61 -2.74
CA THR A 70 -13.43 12.40 -2.13
C THR A 70 -13.06 11.82 -0.77
N VAL A 71 -11.77 11.47 -0.61
CA VAL A 71 -11.23 10.88 0.63
C VAL A 71 -10.25 11.81 1.36
N SER A 72 -9.93 12.97 0.77
CA SER A 72 -9.09 13.98 1.41
C SER A 72 -9.63 14.40 2.77
N GLY A 73 -8.75 14.42 3.78
CA GLY A 73 -9.11 14.80 5.15
C GLY A 73 -9.86 13.73 5.96
N LEU A 74 -10.19 12.59 5.36
CA LEU A 74 -10.72 11.46 6.10
C LEU A 74 -9.63 10.84 6.97
N LYS A 75 -10.02 10.31 8.14
CA LYS A 75 -9.11 9.56 9.02
C LYS A 75 -8.74 8.20 8.40
N PRO A 76 -7.55 7.62 8.72
CA PRO A 76 -7.08 6.36 8.12
C PRO A 76 -8.08 5.20 8.19
N HIS A 77 -8.82 5.05 9.31
CA HIS A 77 -9.82 3.99 9.43
C HIS A 77 -10.99 4.17 8.44
N ALA A 78 -11.42 5.42 8.20
CA ALA A 78 -12.48 5.69 7.22
C ALA A 78 -12.01 5.41 5.79
N ILE A 79 -10.74 5.73 5.47
CA ILE A 79 -10.10 5.39 4.19
C ILE A 79 -10.00 3.86 4.03
N ALA A 80 -9.65 3.13 5.09
CA ALA A 80 -9.63 1.67 5.06
C ALA A 80 -11.02 1.09 4.78
N HIS A 81 -12.09 1.67 5.33
CA HIS A 81 -13.47 1.28 5.00
C HIS A 81 -13.85 1.55 3.55
N GLN A 82 -13.28 2.58 2.90
CA GLN A 82 -13.46 2.82 1.47
C GLN A 82 -12.77 1.76 0.60
N GLY A 83 -11.85 0.99 1.15
CA GLY A 83 -11.14 -0.09 0.45
C GLY A 83 -9.70 0.24 0.07
N ILE A 84 -9.05 1.17 0.76
CA ILE A 84 -7.61 1.40 0.66
C ILE A 84 -6.93 0.76 1.87
N ALA A 85 -6.13 -0.28 1.66
CA ALA A 85 -5.24 -0.83 2.70
C ALA A 85 -3.80 -0.36 2.49
N ARG A 86 -3.03 -0.28 3.58
CA ARG A 86 -1.63 0.14 3.56
C ARG A 86 -0.74 -0.78 4.38
N THR A 87 0.46 -1.07 3.85
CA THR A 87 1.60 -1.52 4.64
C THR A 87 2.50 -0.33 5.01
N PHE A 88 3.44 -0.54 5.91
CA PHE A 88 4.35 0.51 6.36
C PHE A 88 5.79 0.13 6.05
N GLN A 89 6.67 1.12 5.84
CA GLN A 89 8.10 0.90 5.63
C GLN A 89 8.70 0.06 6.76
N ASN A 90 8.44 0.44 8.02
CA ASN A 90 8.75 -0.39 9.17
C ASN A 90 7.58 -1.32 9.45
N ILE A 91 7.82 -2.62 9.47
CA ILE A 91 6.81 -3.64 9.73
C ILE A 91 6.06 -3.33 11.04
N ARG A 92 4.73 -3.21 10.94
CA ARG A 92 3.86 -2.90 12.09
C ARG A 92 2.94 -4.06 12.40
N LEU A 93 3.54 -5.17 12.82
CA LEU A 93 2.80 -6.33 13.31
C LEU A 93 2.55 -6.24 14.82
N PHE A 94 1.51 -6.89 15.29
CA PHE A 94 1.30 -7.13 16.71
C PHE A 94 2.27 -8.24 17.15
N ALA A 95 3.43 -7.84 17.65
CA ALA A 95 4.60 -8.70 17.89
C ALA A 95 4.32 -9.90 18.78
N ASN A 96 3.44 -9.75 19.77
CA ASN A 96 3.06 -10.79 20.75
C ASN A 96 1.78 -11.55 20.36
N MET A 97 1.23 -11.32 19.18
CA MET A 97 0.16 -12.11 18.58
C MET A 97 0.77 -13.10 17.59
N THR A 98 0.07 -14.22 17.37
CA THR A 98 0.41 -15.19 16.33
C THR A 98 0.20 -14.58 14.93
N ALA A 99 0.75 -15.24 13.91
CA ALA A 99 0.50 -14.83 12.53
C ALA A 99 -0.98 -14.87 12.20
N LEU A 100 -1.70 -15.90 12.65
CA LEU A 100 -3.14 -16.02 12.44
C LEU A 100 -3.90 -14.86 13.09
N GLU A 101 -3.64 -14.56 14.37
CA GLU A 101 -4.30 -13.46 15.09
C GLU A 101 -4.03 -12.10 14.42
N ASN A 102 -2.81 -11.86 13.93
CA ASN A 102 -2.51 -10.64 13.17
C ASN A 102 -3.41 -10.48 11.94
N VAL A 103 -3.64 -11.55 11.17
CA VAL A 103 -4.51 -11.49 9.99
C VAL A 103 -5.98 -11.36 10.39
N MET A 104 -6.41 -12.04 11.47
CA MET A 104 -7.77 -11.91 12.01
C MET A 104 -8.10 -10.46 12.41
N VAL A 105 -7.13 -9.72 13.00
CA VAL A 105 -7.30 -8.28 13.28
C VAL A 105 -7.61 -7.49 12.01
N GLY A 106 -6.98 -7.80 10.88
CA GLY A 106 -7.29 -7.17 9.59
C GLY A 106 -8.75 -7.38 9.17
N ARG A 107 -9.35 -8.54 9.48
CA ARG A 107 -10.75 -8.85 9.15
C ARG A 107 -11.76 -8.03 9.93
N HIS A 108 -11.42 -7.50 11.10
CA HIS A 108 -12.36 -6.70 11.91
C HIS A 108 -12.90 -5.47 11.18
N VAL A 109 -12.20 -4.94 10.18
CA VAL A 109 -12.72 -3.84 9.32
C VAL A 109 -14.00 -4.25 8.59
N ARG A 110 -14.21 -5.56 8.35
CA ARG A 110 -15.35 -6.13 7.62
C ARG A 110 -16.38 -6.79 8.52
N THR A 111 -16.21 -6.81 9.85
CA THR A 111 -17.13 -7.43 10.77
C THR A 111 -18.21 -6.44 11.25
N ARG A 112 -19.38 -6.97 11.55
CA ARG A 112 -20.52 -6.21 12.07
C ARG A 112 -20.79 -6.46 13.56
N ALA A 113 -20.09 -7.43 14.17
CA ALA A 113 -20.28 -7.74 15.59
C ALA A 113 -19.84 -6.55 16.45
N GLY A 114 -20.83 -5.89 17.05
CA GLY A 114 -20.60 -4.87 18.06
C GLY A 114 -20.14 -5.47 19.39
N VAL A 115 -19.67 -4.60 20.31
CA VAL A 115 -19.21 -4.95 21.67
C VAL A 115 -20.20 -5.85 22.42
N VAL A 116 -21.50 -5.64 22.23
CA VAL A 116 -22.57 -6.43 22.87
C VAL A 116 -22.58 -7.88 22.38
N GLY A 117 -22.35 -8.13 21.09
CA GLY A 117 -22.26 -9.49 20.54
C GLY A 117 -21.03 -10.26 21.07
N ALA A 118 -19.91 -9.56 21.21
CA ALA A 118 -18.67 -10.14 21.73
C ALA A 118 -18.81 -10.61 23.21
N VAL A 119 -19.59 -9.88 24.02
CA VAL A 119 -19.83 -10.21 25.44
C VAL A 119 -20.76 -11.43 25.59
N LEU A 120 -21.82 -11.51 24.76
CA LEU A 120 -22.83 -12.57 24.87
C LEU A 120 -22.42 -13.91 24.25
N ARG A 121 -21.33 -14.01 23.49
CA ARG A 121 -20.79 -15.22 22.84
C ARG A 121 -21.84 -16.17 22.27
N GLY A 122 -22.86 -15.61 21.65
CA GLY A 122 -23.97 -16.37 21.04
C GLY A 122 -23.52 -17.27 19.88
N ALA A 123 -24.39 -18.15 19.40
CA ALA A 123 -24.10 -19.02 18.25
C ALA A 123 -23.68 -18.21 16.99
N HIS A 124 -24.29 -17.06 16.78
CA HIS A 124 -23.96 -16.14 15.67
C HIS A 124 -22.52 -15.61 15.78
N THR A 125 -22.09 -15.17 16.96
CA THR A 125 -20.72 -14.65 17.18
C THR A 125 -19.67 -15.74 16.95
N ARG A 126 -19.94 -16.98 17.42
CA ARG A 126 -19.03 -18.11 17.18
C ARG A 126 -18.93 -18.48 15.70
N ALA A 127 -20.02 -18.42 14.96
CA ALA A 127 -20.01 -18.66 13.52
C ALA A 127 -19.23 -17.56 12.77
N GLU A 128 -19.37 -16.29 13.19
CA GLU A 128 -18.60 -15.17 12.63
C GLU A 128 -17.11 -15.31 12.95
N GLU A 129 -16.73 -15.62 14.20
CA GLU A 129 -15.32 -15.87 14.58
C GLU A 129 -14.71 -17.01 13.77
N ALA A 130 -15.42 -18.12 13.60
CA ALA A 130 -14.96 -19.24 12.77
C ALA A 130 -14.82 -18.85 11.29
N ALA A 131 -15.68 -17.99 10.76
CA ALA A 131 -15.56 -17.47 9.41
C ALA A 131 -14.36 -16.53 9.26
N ILE A 132 -14.09 -15.67 10.25
CA ILE A 132 -12.91 -14.81 10.31
C ILE A 132 -11.63 -15.65 10.32
N GLU A 133 -11.56 -16.65 11.19
CA GLU A 133 -10.39 -17.53 11.29
C GLU A 133 -10.15 -18.28 9.98
N ARG A 134 -11.17 -18.88 9.40
CA ARG A 134 -11.06 -19.59 8.12
C ARG A 134 -10.52 -18.65 7.03
N ARG A 135 -11.09 -17.47 6.90
CA ARG A 135 -10.64 -16.49 5.91
C ARG A 135 -9.22 -15.99 6.17
N ALA A 136 -8.83 -15.82 7.44
CA ALA A 136 -7.47 -15.47 7.81
C ALA A 136 -6.46 -16.56 7.41
N ARG A 137 -6.81 -17.84 7.59
CA ARG A 137 -5.97 -18.98 7.15
C ARG A 137 -5.81 -19.01 5.62
N GLU A 138 -6.87 -18.68 4.85
CA GLU A 138 -6.80 -18.56 3.40
C GLU A 138 -5.79 -17.47 2.98
N PHE A 139 -5.81 -16.28 3.62
CA PHE A 139 -4.83 -15.23 3.34
C PHE A 139 -3.39 -15.61 3.75
N LEU A 140 -3.21 -16.33 4.87
CA LEU A 140 -1.89 -16.86 5.23
C LEU A 140 -1.37 -17.84 4.17
N GLN A 141 -2.24 -18.72 3.67
CA GLN A 141 -1.88 -19.66 2.60
C GLN A 141 -1.57 -18.91 1.31
N TYR A 142 -2.39 -17.94 0.93
CA TYR A 142 -2.21 -17.11 -0.25
C TYR A 142 -0.86 -16.37 -0.24
N CYS A 143 -0.46 -15.83 0.92
CA CYS A 143 0.83 -15.16 1.09
C CYS A 143 2.00 -16.10 1.38
N GLY A 144 1.79 -17.43 1.44
CA GLY A 144 2.84 -18.42 1.63
C GLY A 144 3.42 -18.49 3.05
N VAL A 145 2.62 -18.09 4.06
CA VAL A 145 3.02 -18.12 5.49
C VAL A 145 2.12 -19.01 6.35
N ALA A 146 1.31 -19.89 5.74
CA ALA A 146 0.37 -20.75 6.46
C ALA A 146 1.05 -21.68 7.48
N ALA A 147 2.26 -22.19 7.18
CA ALA A 147 3.02 -23.04 8.11
C ALA A 147 3.40 -22.32 9.41
N ARG A 148 3.35 -20.98 9.43
CA ARG A 148 3.68 -20.12 10.56
C ARG A 148 2.45 -19.58 11.30
N ALA A 149 1.24 -20.08 10.99
CA ALA A 149 -0.01 -19.54 11.50
C ALA A 149 -0.03 -19.39 13.03
N ASN A 150 0.56 -20.33 13.77
CA ASN A 150 0.59 -20.35 15.23
C ASN A 150 1.87 -19.75 15.84
N ASP A 151 2.84 -19.33 15.01
CA ASP A 151 4.07 -18.71 15.50
C ASP A 151 3.82 -17.24 15.85
N LEU A 152 4.49 -16.75 16.90
CA LEU A 152 4.43 -15.33 17.25
C LEU A 152 5.05 -14.47 16.14
N ALA A 153 4.42 -13.38 15.78
CA ALA A 153 4.88 -12.51 14.69
C ALA A 153 6.34 -12.06 14.85
N ARG A 154 6.78 -11.79 16.08
CA ARG A 154 8.17 -11.38 16.39
C ARG A 154 9.22 -12.47 16.14
N THR A 155 8.84 -13.76 16.07
CA THR A 155 9.77 -14.87 15.85
C THR A 155 9.94 -15.25 14.39
N LEU A 156 9.16 -14.65 13.50
CA LEU A 156 9.21 -14.88 12.07
C LEU A 156 10.46 -14.25 11.43
N SER A 157 10.95 -14.83 10.34
CA SER A 157 11.95 -14.19 9.50
C SER A 157 11.43 -12.85 8.96
N TYR A 158 12.33 -11.94 8.58
CA TYR A 158 11.93 -10.64 8.03
C TYR A 158 11.02 -10.78 6.79
N GLY A 159 11.34 -11.70 5.88
CA GLY A 159 10.53 -11.97 4.70
C GLY A 159 9.14 -12.54 5.06
N ASP A 160 9.04 -13.40 6.08
CA ASP A 160 7.76 -13.91 6.58
C ASP A 160 6.93 -12.81 7.25
N GLN A 161 7.58 -11.94 8.04
CA GLN A 161 6.90 -10.78 8.65
C GLN A 161 6.32 -9.85 7.58
N ARG A 162 7.05 -9.59 6.49
CA ARG A 162 6.57 -8.75 5.40
C ARG A 162 5.38 -9.41 4.67
N ARG A 163 5.46 -10.71 4.39
CA ARG A 163 4.34 -11.46 3.80
C ARG A 163 3.12 -11.50 4.74
N LEU A 164 3.34 -11.60 6.05
CA LEU A 164 2.28 -11.53 7.04
C LEU A 164 1.63 -10.14 7.09
N GLU A 165 2.41 -9.06 6.96
CA GLU A 165 1.87 -7.70 6.88
C GLU A 165 0.97 -7.51 5.64
N ILE A 166 1.39 -8.07 4.49
CA ILE A 166 0.57 -8.10 3.28
C ILE A 166 -0.70 -8.94 3.49
N ALA A 167 -0.60 -10.12 4.10
CA ALA A 167 -1.75 -10.97 4.41
C ALA A 167 -2.78 -10.25 5.30
N ARG A 168 -2.31 -9.52 6.32
CA ARG A 168 -3.17 -8.70 7.18
C ARG A 168 -3.84 -7.55 6.41
N ALA A 169 -3.11 -6.90 5.51
CA ALA A 169 -3.68 -5.85 4.67
C ALA A 169 -4.73 -6.42 3.70
N LEU A 170 -4.46 -7.55 3.05
CA LEU A 170 -5.40 -8.25 2.17
C LEU A 170 -6.64 -8.75 2.92
N ALA A 171 -6.54 -9.07 4.20
CA ALA A 171 -7.68 -9.48 5.02
C ALA A 171 -8.75 -8.39 5.15
N THR A 172 -8.43 -7.13 4.88
CA THR A 172 -9.41 -6.05 4.75
C THR A 172 -10.16 -6.08 3.42
N GLU A 173 -9.82 -6.99 2.49
CA GLU A 173 -10.35 -7.08 1.12
C GLU A 173 -10.33 -5.72 0.40
N PRO A 174 -9.15 -5.14 0.23
CA PRO A 174 -9.02 -3.80 -0.33
C PRO A 174 -9.20 -3.82 -1.86
N ARG A 175 -9.71 -2.71 -2.41
CA ARG A 175 -9.68 -2.44 -3.84
C ARG A 175 -8.32 -1.89 -4.28
N LEU A 176 -7.61 -1.19 -3.35
CA LEU A 176 -6.27 -0.66 -3.55
C LEU A 176 -5.38 -1.02 -2.36
N LEU A 177 -4.29 -1.71 -2.65
CA LEU A 177 -3.24 -2.04 -1.69
C LEU A 177 -2.06 -1.09 -1.88
N ALA A 178 -1.84 -0.24 -0.91
CA ALA A 178 -0.74 0.72 -0.87
C ALA A 178 0.47 0.10 -0.14
N LEU A 179 1.61 -0.02 -0.81
CA LEU A 179 2.82 -0.70 -0.33
C LEU A 179 3.99 0.29 -0.23
N ASP A 180 4.56 0.42 0.97
CA ASP A 180 5.67 1.33 1.26
C ASP A 180 6.97 0.53 1.38
N GLU A 181 7.81 0.57 0.32
CA GLU A 181 9.07 -0.15 0.18
C GLU A 181 8.97 -1.64 0.56
N PRO A 182 8.06 -2.41 -0.09
CA PRO A 182 7.79 -3.78 0.31
C PRO A 182 8.99 -4.73 0.18
N ALA A 183 9.94 -4.43 -0.71
CA ALA A 183 11.13 -5.27 -0.95
C ALA A 183 12.37 -4.86 -0.14
N ALA A 184 12.28 -3.79 0.68
CA ALA A 184 13.41 -3.32 1.47
C ALA A 184 13.96 -4.42 2.39
N GLY A 185 15.28 -4.61 2.42
CA GLY A 185 15.95 -5.59 3.27
C GLY A 185 15.82 -7.06 2.82
N MET A 186 15.17 -7.34 1.71
CA MET A 186 15.01 -8.70 1.17
C MET A 186 16.21 -9.14 0.31
N ASN A 187 16.57 -10.42 0.43
CA ASN A 187 17.51 -11.04 -0.51
C ASN A 187 16.83 -11.30 -1.88
N ALA A 188 17.62 -11.75 -2.88
CA ALA A 188 17.13 -11.94 -4.24
C ALA A 188 15.99 -12.96 -4.35
N THR A 189 16.04 -14.05 -3.58
CA THR A 189 15.01 -15.10 -3.58
C THR A 189 13.71 -14.59 -2.94
N GLU A 190 13.80 -13.90 -1.82
CA GLU A 190 12.65 -13.30 -1.14
C GLU A 190 11.98 -12.23 -2.02
N ARG A 191 12.80 -11.43 -2.71
CA ARG A 191 12.32 -10.40 -3.64
C ARG A 191 11.57 -11.01 -4.82
N ALA A 192 12.12 -12.08 -5.42
CA ALA A 192 11.43 -12.79 -6.52
C ALA A 192 10.08 -13.37 -6.05
N ALA A 193 10.03 -13.97 -4.87
CA ALA A 193 8.79 -14.49 -4.29
C ALA A 193 7.77 -13.38 -3.99
N LEU A 194 8.25 -12.21 -3.51
CA LEU A 194 7.38 -11.04 -3.31
C LEU A 194 6.83 -10.53 -4.65
N THR A 195 7.67 -10.40 -5.68
CA THR A 195 7.24 -9.96 -7.03
C THR A 195 6.09 -10.85 -7.54
N GLN A 196 6.27 -12.18 -7.51
CA GLN A 196 5.23 -13.13 -7.90
C GLN A 196 3.94 -13.00 -7.07
N LEU A 197 4.07 -12.71 -5.77
CA LEU A 197 2.90 -12.46 -4.92
C LEU A 197 2.17 -11.19 -5.36
N LEU A 198 2.88 -10.10 -5.63
CA LEU A 198 2.27 -8.84 -6.06
C LEU A 198 1.60 -8.94 -7.43
N GLU A 199 2.22 -9.63 -8.37
CA GLU A 199 1.63 -9.95 -9.68
C GLU A 199 0.32 -10.73 -9.52
N ARG A 200 0.32 -11.79 -8.71
CA ARG A 200 -0.88 -12.57 -8.43
C ARG A 200 -1.99 -11.74 -7.77
N ILE A 201 -1.65 -10.84 -6.82
CA ILE A 201 -2.63 -9.95 -6.18
C ILE A 201 -3.28 -9.04 -7.23
N ARG A 202 -2.51 -8.51 -8.20
CA ARG A 202 -3.05 -7.73 -9.31
C ARG A 202 -3.94 -8.59 -10.21
N ASP A 203 -3.48 -9.78 -10.58
CA ASP A 203 -4.20 -10.68 -11.49
C ASP A 203 -5.54 -11.15 -10.89
N ASP A 204 -5.63 -11.22 -9.56
CA ASP A 204 -6.87 -11.46 -8.81
C ASP A 204 -7.76 -10.20 -8.70
N GLY A 205 -7.40 -9.09 -9.36
CA GLY A 205 -8.23 -7.90 -9.54
C GLY A 205 -7.97 -6.75 -8.55
N ALA A 206 -6.99 -6.89 -7.64
CA ALA A 206 -6.62 -5.78 -6.77
C ALA A 206 -5.72 -4.77 -7.53
N THR A 207 -5.85 -3.49 -7.15
CA THR A 207 -4.97 -2.43 -7.63
C THR A 207 -3.84 -2.24 -6.63
N LEU A 208 -2.59 -2.09 -7.10
CA LEU A 208 -1.45 -1.84 -6.24
C LEU A 208 -0.89 -0.45 -6.50
N PHE A 209 -0.61 0.27 -5.42
CA PHE A 209 0.12 1.52 -5.45
C PHE A 209 1.35 1.37 -4.56
N LEU A 210 2.55 1.38 -5.14
CA LEU A 210 3.78 1.10 -4.40
C LEU A 210 4.79 2.24 -4.50
N ILE A 211 5.46 2.51 -3.38
CA ILE A 211 6.69 3.29 -3.33
C ILE A 211 7.85 2.30 -3.31
N GLU A 212 8.83 2.50 -4.16
CA GLU A 212 10.06 1.73 -4.17
C GLU A 212 11.25 2.59 -4.61
N HIS A 213 12.42 2.22 -4.14
CA HIS A 213 13.70 2.80 -4.55
C HIS A 213 14.53 1.83 -5.40
N ASP A 214 14.17 0.54 -5.43
CA ASP A 214 14.77 -0.44 -6.33
C ASP A 214 14.20 -0.28 -7.74
N VAL A 215 14.92 0.47 -8.56
CA VAL A 215 14.52 0.77 -9.94
C VAL A 215 14.32 -0.52 -10.75
N LYS A 216 15.13 -1.58 -10.53
CA LYS A 216 14.98 -2.85 -11.27
C LYS A 216 13.66 -3.54 -10.95
N LEU A 217 13.27 -3.55 -9.67
CA LEU A 217 11.99 -4.11 -9.26
C LEU A 217 10.83 -3.36 -9.90
N VAL A 218 10.87 -2.03 -9.82
CA VAL A 218 9.80 -1.18 -10.36
C VAL A 218 9.67 -1.32 -11.87
N MET A 219 10.79 -1.33 -12.59
CA MET A 219 10.81 -1.49 -14.06
C MET A 219 10.29 -2.86 -14.52
N GLY A 220 10.44 -3.92 -13.71
CA GLY A 220 9.95 -5.26 -14.03
C GLY A 220 8.53 -5.55 -13.57
N LEU A 221 8.02 -4.81 -12.58
CA LEU A 221 6.75 -5.12 -11.92
C LEU A 221 5.63 -4.15 -12.28
N CYS A 222 5.93 -2.85 -12.45
CA CYS A 222 4.90 -1.82 -12.58
C CYS A 222 4.40 -1.69 -14.03
N ASP A 223 3.10 -1.51 -14.19
CA ASP A 223 2.47 -1.19 -15.48
C ASP A 223 2.72 0.28 -15.85
N ARG A 224 2.67 1.16 -14.85
CA ARG A 224 2.96 2.61 -14.97
C ARG A 224 3.70 3.10 -13.75
N ILE A 225 4.46 4.17 -13.95
CA ILE A 225 5.30 4.80 -12.93
C ILE A 225 5.11 6.31 -12.98
N ALA A 226 5.02 6.94 -11.80
CA ALA A 226 5.21 8.38 -11.66
C ALA A 226 6.54 8.64 -10.94
N VAL A 227 7.21 9.70 -11.34
CA VAL A 227 8.46 10.16 -10.72
C VAL A 227 8.21 11.48 -10.03
N LEU A 228 8.54 11.53 -8.73
CA LEU A 228 8.57 12.78 -7.97
C LEU A 228 10.01 13.27 -7.81
N ASP A 229 10.16 14.58 -7.89
CA ASP A 229 11.37 15.29 -7.49
C ASP A 229 11.00 16.62 -6.85
N TYR A 230 11.62 16.96 -5.71
CA TYR A 230 11.32 18.16 -4.91
C TYR A 230 9.81 18.46 -4.75
N GLY A 231 9.03 17.41 -4.48
CA GLY A 231 7.59 17.53 -4.25
C GLY A 231 6.74 17.74 -5.52
N ARG A 232 7.30 17.60 -6.70
CA ARG A 232 6.62 17.76 -8.00
C ARG A 232 6.69 16.47 -8.80
N LYS A 233 5.65 16.19 -9.58
CA LYS A 233 5.69 15.11 -10.56
C LYS A 233 6.45 15.60 -11.80
N ILE A 234 7.60 14.96 -12.09
CA ILE A 234 8.44 15.32 -13.24
C ILE A 234 8.18 14.43 -14.46
N ALA A 235 7.74 13.19 -14.25
CA ALA A 235 7.41 12.25 -15.31
C ALA A 235 6.31 11.28 -14.88
N GLU A 236 5.58 10.73 -15.86
CA GLU A 236 4.62 9.63 -15.66
C GLU A 236 4.46 8.87 -16.97
N GLY A 237 4.54 7.54 -16.94
CA GLY A 237 4.43 6.72 -18.13
C GLY A 237 4.71 5.24 -17.87
N ARG A 238 4.89 4.48 -18.95
CA ARG A 238 5.38 3.11 -18.87
C ARG A 238 6.83 3.10 -18.39
N PRO A 239 7.28 2.04 -17.70
CA PRO A 239 8.66 1.95 -17.20
C PRO A 239 9.72 2.30 -18.25
N ALA A 240 9.60 1.75 -19.47
CA ALA A 240 10.56 1.97 -20.55
C ALA A 240 10.62 3.44 -21.03
N ASP A 241 9.50 4.16 -20.96
CA ASP A 241 9.42 5.56 -21.37
C ASP A 241 10.05 6.45 -20.28
N VAL A 242 9.68 6.22 -19.02
CA VAL A 242 10.20 6.95 -17.85
C VAL A 242 11.72 6.78 -17.69
N GLN A 243 12.25 5.59 -17.97
CA GLN A 243 13.70 5.33 -17.89
C GLN A 243 14.52 6.18 -18.86
N ARG A 244 13.92 6.63 -19.96
CA ARG A 244 14.58 7.42 -21.01
C ARG A 244 14.31 8.91 -20.90
N ASP A 245 13.47 9.30 -19.95
CA ASP A 245 13.10 10.71 -19.76
C ASP A 245 14.32 11.52 -19.25
N PRO A 246 14.74 12.57 -19.96
CA PRO A 246 15.88 13.40 -19.55
C PRO A 246 15.72 14.00 -18.14
N ALA A 247 14.52 14.45 -17.77
CA ALA A 247 14.27 15.02 -16.46
C ALA A 247 14.44 13.97 -15.33
N VAL A 248 14.07 12.70 -15.61
CA VAL A 248 14.27 11.61 -14.67
C VAL A 248 15.75 11.28 -14.53
N ILE A 249 16.47 11.20 -15.64
CA ILE A 249 17.92 10.95 -15.63
C ILE A 249 18.63 12.05 -14.83
N GLU A 250 18.32 13.31 -15.07
CA GLU A 250 18.90 14.45 -14.36
C GLU A 250 18.61 14.41 -12.86
N ALA A 251 17.37 14.10 -12.45
CA ALA A 251 16.98 14.01 -11.04
C ALA A 251 17.74 12.93 -10.27
N TYR A 252 18.10 11.82 -10.92
CA TYR A 252 18.87 10.74 -10.30
C TYR A 252 20.39 10.96 -10.36
N LEU A 253 20.91 11.61 -11.39
CA LEU A 253 22.34 11.91 -11.53
C LEU A 253 22.73 13.22 -10.84
N GLY A 254 21.88 14.24 -10.88
CA GLY A 254 22.11 15.53 -10.25
C GLY A 254 22.13 15.48 -8.72
N GLY A 255 21.42 14.53 -8.10
CA GLY A 255 21.45 14.31 -6.65
C GLY A 255 22.73 13.67 -6.10
N SER A 256 23.63 13.20 -6.97
CA SER A 256 24.91 12.59 -6.58
C SER A 256 26.08 13.57 -6.52
N LEU A 257 25.85 14.85 -6.83
CA LEU A 257 26.87 15.90 -6.92
C LEU A 257 26.71 17.04 -5.90
N ALA A 258 25.80 16.89 -4.92
CA ALA A 258 25.59 17.87 -3.85
C ALA A 258 25.94 17.32 -2.47
#